data_3d156e335823e05e80af23ae156144db
#
_entry.id   3d156e335823e05e80af23ae156144db
#
_cell.length_a   1.000
_cell.length_b   1.000
_cell.length_c   1.000
_cell.angle_alpha   90.00
_cell.angle_beta   90.00
_cell.angle_gamma   90.00
#
_symmetry.space_group_name_H-M   'P 1'
#
loop_
_entity.id
_entity.type
_entity.pdbx_description
1 polymer ?
#
loop_
_entity_poly.entity_id
_entity_poly.type
_entity_poly.pdbx_seq_one_letter_code
_entity_poly.pdbx_strand_id
1 'polypeptide(L)'
;MSALTGLYERWRHLVHELAKFGIVGAINTAIDFGLANLLVFGLHWNPLAGKAGSVAVAATSSYFMNRHWTFRHRARTGLRREYTLFFLLNGVGLLIAEVCIWTVHNGLHKSGPIWFNLAQLAGLVLGMVFRFTTYKRWVFVHPDRVAPQPASESRTVRRRRREPALVPDRRA
;
A
#
# COMPACT_ATOMS: atom_id res chain seq x y z
N MET A 1 7.61 -8.61 31.37
CA MET A 1 6.29 -8.08 31.00
C MET A 1 6.33 -7.12 29.78
N SER A 2 7.49 -6.59 29.39
CA SER A 2 7.62 -5.61 28.29
C SER A 2 7.48 -6.18 26.86
N ALA A 3 7.80 -7.45 26.62
CA ALA A 3 7.72 -8.04 25.27
C ALA A 3 6.29 -8.31 24.82
N LEU A 4 5.41 -8.72 25.72
CA LEU A 4 4.00 -9.02 25.41
C LEU A 4 3.21 -7.72 25.14
N THR A 5 3.48 -6.66 25.88
CA THR A 5 2.87 -5.33 25.63
C THR A 5 3.30 -4.76 24.29
N GLY A 6 4.59 -4.88 23.92
CA GLY A 6 5.07 -4.44 22.61
C GLY A 6 4.50 -5.24 21.43
N LEU A 7 4.24 -6.55 21.62
CA LEU A 7 3.59 -7.40 20.64
C LEU A 7 2.12 -7.00 20.46
N TYR A 8 1.40 -6.81 21.56
CA TYR A 8 0.00 -6.37 21.56
C TYR A 8 -0.19 -5.01 20.83
N GLU A 9 0.65 -4.01 21.12
CA GLU A 9 0.60 -2.70 20.46
C GLU A 9 0.86 -2.81 18.95
N ARG A 10 1.81 -3.65 18.52
CA ARG A 10 2.06 -3.91 17.09
C ARG A 10 0.87 -4.54 16.38
N TRP A 11 0.22 -5.54 17.01
CA TRP A 11 -0.97 -6.19 16.47
C TRP A 11 -2.15 -5.23 16.39
N ARG A 12 -2.39 -4.46 17.43
CA ARG A 12 -3.45 -3.45 17.46
C ARG A 12 -3.28 -2.42 16.33
N HIS A 13 -2.05 -1.96 16.11
CA HIS A 13 -1.77 -1.01 15.03
C HIS A 13 -1.99 -1.63 13.65
N LEU A 14 -1.56 -2.89 13.44
CA LEU A 14 -1.77 -3.62 12.19
C LEU A 14 -3.26 -3.84 11.89
N VAL A 15 -4.02 -4.28 12.89
CA VAL A 15 -5.48 -4.47 12.75
C VAL A 15 -6.16 -3.15 12.39
N HIS A 16 -5.76 -2.05 13.00
CA HIS A 16 -6.32 -0.74 12.72
C HIS A 16 -5.99 -0.24 11.29
N GLU A 17 -4.76 -0.42 10.82
CA GLU A 17 -4.38 -0.12 9.42
C GLU A 17 -5.16 -1.01 8.45
N LEU A 18 -5.30 -2.31 8.74
CA LEU A 18 -6.04 -3.26 7.91
C LEU A 18 -7.54 -2.94 7.84
N ALA A 19 -8.13 -2.57 8.98
CA ALA A 19 -9.53 -2.15 9.02
C ALA A 19 -9.78 -0.89 8.17
N LYS A 20 -8.94 0.12 8.28
CA LYS A 20 -9.00 1.32 7.42
C LYS A 20 -8.86 0.97 5.94
N PHE A 21 -7.92 0.08 5.62
CA PHE A 21 -7.71 -0.39 4.25
C PHE A 21 -8.97 -1.09 3.70
N GLY A 22 -9.61 -1.94 4.52
CA GLY A 22 -10.87 -2.61 4.17
C GLY A 22 -12.02 -1.62 3.93
N ILE A 23 -12.14 -0.58 4.77
CA ILE A 23 -13.14 0.49 4.60
C ILE A 23 -12.90 1.25 3.28
N VAL A 24 -11.65 1.60 2.98
CA VAL A 24 -11.29 2.23 1.69
C VAL A 24 -11.69 1.31 0.52
N GLY A 25 -11.46 0.00 0.64
CA GLY A 25 -11.87 -0.97 -0.36
C GLY A 25 -13.39 -0.99 -0.58
N ALA A 26 -14.18 -0.97 0.50
CA ALA A 26 -15.64 -0.92 0.42
C ALA A 26 -16.15 0.38 -0.24
N ILE A 27 -15.61 1.53 0.17
CA ILE A 27 -15.94 2.83 -0.44
C ILE A 27 -15.56 2.83 -1.92
N ASN A 28 -14.39 2.30 -2.27
CA ASN A 28 -13.93 2.19 -3.64
C ASN A 28 -14.89 1.36 -4.51
N THR A 29 -15.37 0.24 -3.98
CA THR A 29 -16.37 -0.59 -4.63
C THR A 29 -17.68 0.18 -4.86
N ALA A 30 -18.15 0.91 -3.87
CA ALA A 30 -19.36 1.75 -4.00
C ALA A 30 -19.18 2.84 -5.07
N ILE A 31 -18.03 3.50 -5.12
CA ILE A 31 -17.70 4.49 -6.17
C ILE A 31 -17.70 3.84 -7.54
N ASP A 32 -17.05 2.70 -7.70
CA ASP A 32 -16.95 1.98 -8.98
C ASP A 32 -18.35 1.59 -9.49
N PHE A 33 -19.15 0.93 -8.66
CA PHE A 33 -20.52 0.54 -9.04
C PHE A 33 -21.41 1.73 -9.31
N GLY A 34 -21.42 2.74 -8.45
CA GLY A 34 -22.24 3.93 -8.62
C GLY A 34 -21.90 4.68 -9.89
N LEU A 35 -20.61 4.90 -10.14
CA LEU A 35 -20.15 5.61 -11.32
C LEU A 35 -20.33 4.79 -12.60
N ALA A 36 -20.10 3.47 -12.59
CA ALA A 36 -20.37 2.62 -13.74
C ALA A 36 -21.84 2.70 -14.16
N ASN A 37 -22.78 2.58 -13.20
CA ASN A 37 -24.20 2.70 -13.48
C ASN A 37 -24.57 4.09 -14.02
N LEU A 38 -24.03 5.16 -13.43
CA LEU A 38 -24.27 6.52 -13.91
C LEU A 38 -23.77 6.70 -15.35
N LEU A 39 -22.57 6.24 -15.68
CA LEU A 39 -21.98 6.39 -17.01
C LEU A 39 -22.75 5.58 -18.05
N VAL A 40 -23.09 4.32 -17.73
CA VAL A 40 -23.73 3.41 -18.70
C VAL A 40 -25.21 3.71 -18.84
N PHE A 41 -25.96 3.81 -17.75
CA PHE A 41 -27.43 3.96 -17.79
C PHE A 41 -27.88 5.41 -17.71
N GLY A 42 -27.13 6.29 -17.04
CA GLY A 42 -27.45 7.71 -16.95
C GLY A 42 -26.97 8.52 -18.14
N LEU A 43 -25.73 8.31 -18.56
CA LEU A 43 -25.09 9.07 -19.66
C LEU A 43 -25.04 8.29 -20.98
N HIS A 44 -25.59 7.08 -21.01
CA HIS A 44 -25.65 6.21 -22.21
C HIS A 44 -24.29 5.92 -22.85
N TRP A 45 -23.24 5.84 -22.05
CA TRP A 45 -21.93 5.44 -22.51
C TRP A 45 -21.90 3.96 -22.91
N ASN A 46 -21.00 3.61 -23.81
CA ASN A 46 -20.71 2.21 -24.08
C ASN A 46 -20.32 1.50 -22.76
N PRO A 47 -20.88 0.30 -22.45
CA PRO A 47 -20.64 -0.40 -21.19
C PRO A 47 -19.17 -0.62 -20.85
N LEU A 48 -18.33 -0.92 -21.87
CA LEU A 48 -16.90 -1.10 -21.69
C LEU A 48 -16.21 0.21 -21.32
N ALA A 49 -16.52 1.30 -22.02
CA ALA A 49 -15.98 2.62 -21.74
C ALA A 49 -16.44 3.15 -20.37
N GLY A 50 -17.73 2.95 -20.02
CA GLY A 50 -18.28 3.33 -18.73
C GLY A 50 -17.60 2.57 -17.58
N LYS A 51 -17.37 1.26 -17.76
CA LYS A 51 -16.65 0.45 -16.77
C LYS A 51 -15.18 0.87 -16.64
N ALA A 52 -14.48 1.10 -17.73
CA ALA A 52 -13.09 1.56 -17.70
C ALA A 52 -12.97 2.93 -16.99
N GLY A 53 -13.90 3.85 -17.27
CA GLY A 53 -13.96 5.16 -16.62
C GLY A 53 -14.22 5.06 -15.12
N SER A 54 -15.20 4.24 -14.70
CA SER A 54 -15.50 4.03 -13.26
C SER A 54 -14.34 3.42 -12.51
N VAL A 55 -13.69 2.40 -13.07
CA VAL A 55 -12.52 1.76 -12.46
C VAL A 55 -11.36 2.75 -12.33
N ALA A 56 -11.10 3.58 -13.35
CA ALA A 56 -10.03 4.58 -13.30
C ALA A 56 -10.27 5.60 -12.17
N VAL A 57 -11.50 6.12 -12.04
CA VAL A 57 -11.87 7.06 -10.97
C VAL A 57 -11.81 6.40 -9.61
N ALA A 58 -12.41 5.21 -9.47
CA ALA A 58 -12.43 4.48 -8.22
C ALA A 58 -11.01 4.13 -7.74
N ALA A 59 -10.15 3.61 -8.63
CA ALA A 59 -8.76 3.29 -8.28
C ALA A 59 -7.95 4.54 -7.90
N THR A 60 -8.16 5.66 -8.59
CA THR A 60 -7.54 6.94 -8.25
C THR A 60 -8.00 7.43 -6.87
N SER A 61 -9.30 7.39 -6.59
CA SER A 61 -9.87 7.71 -5.28
C SER A 61 -9.29 6.82 -4.18
N SER A 62 -9.20 5.50 -4.44
CA SER A 62 -8.61 4.53 -3.52
C SER A 62 -7.14 4.84 -3.21
N TYR A 63 -6.36 5.24 -4.22
CA TYR A 63 -4.98 5.66 -4.01
C TYR A 63 -4.90 6.85 -3.04
N PHE A 64 -5.67 7.91 -3.29
CA PHE A 64 -5.64 9.10 -2.44
C PHE A 64 -6.16 8.81 -1.02
N MET A 65 -7.22 8.03 -0.88
CA MET A 65 -7.74 7.64 0.44
C MET A 65 -6.72 6.81 1.22
N ASN A 66 -6.10 5.81 0.59
CA ASN A 66 -5.06 5.01 1.23
C ASN A 66 -3.85 5.89 1.62
N ARG A 67 -3.46 6.80 0.75
CA ARG A 67 -2.34 7.72 0.96
C ARG A 67 -2.55 8.66 2.14
N HIS A 68 -3.75 9.27 2.26
CA HIS A 68 -4.01 10.31 3.24
C HIS A 68 -4.64 9.80 4.53
N TRP A 69 -5.28 8.63 4.50
CA TRP A 69 -5.97 8.09 5.66
C TRP A 69 -5.35 6.80 6.20
N THR A 70 -5.20 5.77 5.37
CA THR A 70 -4.68 4.47 5.83
C THR A 70 -3.19 4.55 6.17
N PHE A 71 -2.39 5.14 5.27
CA PHE A 71 -0.93 5.21 5.37
C PHE A 71 -0.39 6.63 5.58
N ARG A 72 -1.16 7.50 6.24
CA ARG A 72 -0.81 8.92 6.45
C ARG A 72 0.55 9.15 7.13
N HIS A 73 0.99 8.20 7.94
CA HIS A 73 2.25 8.27 8.70
C HIS A 73 3.46 7.76 7.91
N ARG A 74 3.26 7.39 6.63
CA ARG A 74 4.33 6.88 5.77
C ARG A 74 5.01 8.00 5.00
N ALA A 75 6.32 7.82 4.72
CA ALA A 75 7.10 8.78 3.96
C ALA A 75 6.60 8.92 2.52
N ARG A 76 6.80 10.08 1.94
CA ARG A 76 6.45 10.39 0.55
C ARG A 76 7.65 10.08 -0.35
N THR A 77 7.53 9.07 -1.19
CA THR A 77 8.59 8.65 -2.12
C THR A 77 8.45 9.23 -3.53
N GLY A 78 7.40 10.01 -3.77
CA GLY A 78 7.08 10.65 -5.04
C GLY A 78 5.78 10.10 -5.65
N LEU A 79 4.90 11.03 -6.04
CA LEU A 79 3.53 10.73 -6.49
C LEU A 79 3.52 9.75 -7.68
N ARG A 80 4.37 10.01 -8.69
CA ARG A 80 4.43 9.18 -9.90
C ARG A 80 4.82 7.73 -9.60
N ARG A 81 5.84 7.54 -8.77
CA ARG A 81 6.30 6.20 -8.37
C ARG A 81 5.25 5.46 -7.54
N GLU A 82 4.68 6.14 -6.55
CA GLU A 82 3.65 5.58 -5.67
C GLU A 82 2.41 5.17 -6.48
N TYR A 83 1.95 6.03 -7.39
CA TYR A 83 0.79 5.79 -8.23
C TYR A 83 1.01 4.60 -9.18
N THR A 84 2.15 4.55 -9.88
CA THR A 84 2.49 3.44 -10.78
C THR A 84 2.56 2.11 -10.03
N LEU A 85 3.26 2.08 -8.88
CA LEU A 85 3.34 0.87 -8.05
C LEU A 85 1.98 0.44 -7.52
N PHE A 86 1.14 1.40 -7.11
CA PHE A 86 -0.21 1.11 -6.64
C PHE A 86 -1.03 0.39 -7.71
N PHE A 87 -1.04 0.88 -8.94
CA PHE A 87 -1.77 0.24 -10.04
C PHE A 87 -1.19 -1.11 -10.44
N LEU A 88 0.12 -1.23 -10.52
CA LEU A 88 0.78 -2.50 -10.82
C LEU A 88 0.43 -3.58 -9.79
N LEU A 89 0.52 -3.25 -8.50
CA LEU A 89 0.21 -4.17 -7.42
C LEU A 89 -1.29 -4.51 -7.32
N ASN A 90 -2.18 -3.60 -7.74
CA ASN A 90 -3.60 -3.92 -7.92
C ASN A 90 -3.80 -4.98 -9.01
N GLY A 91 -3.10 -4.85 -10.15
CA GLY A 91 -3.12 -5.85 -11.22
C GLY A 91 -2.66 -7.22 -10.74
N VAL A 92 -1.55 -7.29 -10.00
CA VAL A 92 -1.07 -8.55 -9.40
C VAL A 92 -2.11 -9.12 -8.41
N GLY A 93 -2.76 -8.27 -7.61
CA GLY A 93 -3.83 -8.71 -6.71
C GLY A 93 -5.05 -9.29 -7.44
N LEU A 94 -5.37 -8.80 -8.63
CA LEU A 94 -6.38 -9.40 -9.51
C LEU A 94 -5.92 -10.76 -10.04
N LEU A 95 -4.69 -10.88 -10.52
CA LEU A 95 -4.14 -12.16 -10.98
C LEU A 95 -4.18 -13.23 -9.89
N ILE A 96 -3.91 -12.88 -8.63
CA ILE A 96 -4.05 -13.82 -7.50
C ILE A 96 -5.49 -14.33 -7.39
N ALA A 97 -6.49 -13.47 -7.52
CA ALA A 97 -7.89 -13.86 -7.45
C ALA A 97 -8.26 -14.79 -8.62
N GLU A 98 -7.84 -14.45 -9.83
CA GLU A 98 -8.06 -15.27 -11.02
C GLU A 98 -7.40 -16.66 -10.91
N VAL A 99 -6.17 -16.72 -10.39
CA VAL A 99 -5.47 -18.00 -10.15
C VAL A 99 -6.23 -18.87 -9.15
N CYS A 100 -6.82 -18.28 -8.08
CA CYS A 100 -7.65 -19.04 -7.14
C CYS A 100 -8.86 -19.65 -7.82
N ILE A 101 -9.58 -18.88 -8.63
CA ILE A 101 -10.75 -19.36 -9.38
C ILE A 101 -10.34 -20.45 -10.36
N TRP A 102 -9.29 -20.21 -11.15
CA TRP A 102 -8.77 -21.18 -12.12
C TRP A 102 -8.36 -22.49 -11.45
N THR A 103 -7.66 -22.43 -10.32
CA THR A 103 -7.22 -23.61 -9.56
C THR A 103 -8.39 -24.46 -9.10
N VAL A 104 -9.45 -23.85 -8.57
CA VAL A 104 -10.63 -24.60 -8.13
C VAL A 104 -11.39 -25.19 -9.31
N HIS A 105 -11.57 -24.40 -10.38
CA HIS A 105 -12.36 -24.82 -11.53
C HIS A 105 -11.63 -25.88 -12.37
N ASN A 106 -10.39 -25.60 -12.77
CA ASN A 106 -9.63 -26.45 -13.70
C ASN A 106 -8.68 -27.44 -12.98
N GLY A 107 -8.09 -27.02 -11.85
CA GLY A 107 -7.14 -27.87 -11.12
C GLY A 107 -7.83 -28.91 -10.25
N LEU A 108 -8.85 -28.53 -9.50
CA LEU A 108 -9.61 -29.43 -8.62
C LEU A 108 -10.86 -30.01 -9.30
N HIS A 109 -11.16 -29.60 -10.53
CA HIS A 109 -12.35 -30.01 -11.29
C HIS A 109 -13.66 -29.81 -10.50
N LYS A 110 -13.71 -28.76 -9.65
CA LYS A 110 -14.86 -28.42 -8.85
C LYS A 110 -15.65 -27.32 -9.54
N SER A 111 -16.81 -27.67 -10.08
CA SER A 111 -17.76 -26.77 -10.71
C SER A 111 -18.99 -26.57 -9.82
N GLY A 112 -19.65 -25.44 -9.97
CA GLY A 112 -20.85 -25.09 -9.24
C GLY A 112 -20.71 -23.82 -8.37
N PRO A 113 -21.84 -23.20 -7.99
CA PRO A 113 -21.87 -21.89 -7.34
C PRO A 113 -21.08 -21.84 -6.01
N ILE A 114 -21.14 -22.90 -5.23
CA ILE A 114 -20.46 -22.95 -3.91
C ILE A 114 -18.94 -22.90 -4.08
N TRP A 115 -18.38 -23.73 -4.95
CA TRP A 115 -16.94 -23.79 -5.20
C TRP A 115 -16.41 -22.52 -5.84
N PHE A 116 -17.17 -21.94 -6.77
CA PHE A 116 -16.86 -20.65 -7.37
C PHE A 116 -16.79 -19.53 -6.32
N ASN A 117 -17.81 -19.43 -5.44
CA ASN A 117 -17.84 -18.41 -4.40
C ASN A 117 -16.73 -18.61 -3.35
N LEU A 118 -16.40 -19.85 -2.99
CA LEU A 118 -15.27 -20.13 -2.09
C LEU A 118 -13.93 -19.73 -2.72
N ALA A 119 -13.73 -20.01 -4.02
CA ALA A 119 -12.54 -19.58 -4.75
C ALA A 119 -12.44 -18.05 -4.82
N GLN A 120 -13.55 -17.38 -5.11
CA GLN A 120 -13.62 -15.91 -5.09
C GLN A 120 -13.28 -15.31 -3.72
N LEU A 121 -13.84 -15.88 -2.66
CA LEU A 121 -13.57 -15.42 -1.30
C LEU A 121 -12.09 -15.63 -0.93
N ALA A 122 -11.53 -16.80 -1.26
CA ALA A 122 -10.10 -17.06 -1.05
C ALA A 122 -9.23 -16.07 -1.83
N GLY A 123 -9.53 -15.82 -3.11
CA GLY A 123 -8.84 -14.86 -3.94
C GLY A 123 -8.94 -13.42 -3.42
N LEU A 124 -10.13 -13.03 -2.93
CA LEU A 124 -10.35 -11.73 -2.29
C LEU A 124 -9.46 -11.55 -1.05
N VAL A 125 -9.44 -12.54 -0.15
CA VAL A 125 -8.65 -12.49 1.09
C VAL A 125 -7.15 -12.48 0.77
N LEU A 126 -6.68 -13.38 -0.10
CA LEU A 126 -5.26 -13.43 -0.50
C LEU A 126 -4.85 -12.15 -1.23
N GLY A 127 -5.66 -11.65 -2.14
CA GLY A 127 -5.43 -10.40 -2.85
C GLY A 127 -5.42 -9.18 -1.91
N MET A 128 -6.27 -9.16 -0.88
CA MET A 128 -6.29 -8.12 0.15
C MET A 128 -5.02 -8.14 1.00
N VAL A 129 -4.62 -9.30 1.50
CA VAL A 129 -3.38 -9.46 2.29
C VAL A 129 -2.16 -9.08 1.46
N PHE A 130 -2.09 -9.52 0.21
CA PHE A 130 -1.02 -9.17 -0.71
C PHE A 130 -0.94 -7.66 -0.93
N ARG A 131 -2.05 -7.00 -1.30
CA ARG A 131 -2.08 -5.54 -1.51
C ARG A 131 -1.71 -4.78 -0.25
N PHE A 132 -2.27 -5.15 0.90
CA PHE A 132 -1.97 -4.49 2.16
C PHE A 132 -0.48 -4.57 2.51
N THR A 133 0.13 -5.76 2.41
CA THR A 133 1.54 -5.96 2.74
C THR A 133 2.48 -5.25 1.77
N THR A 134 2.18 -5.30 0.48
CA THR A 134 3.00 -4.67 -0.57
C THR A 134 2.86 -3.16 -0.57
N TYR A 135 1.66 -2.61 -0.33
CA TYR A 135 1.47 -1.17 -0.20
C TYR A 135 2.23 -0.62 0.99
N LYS A 136 2.16 -1.29 2.13
CA LYS A 136 2.88 -0.91 3.33
C LYS A 136 4.39 -0.95 3.14
N ARG A 137 4.91 -1.88 2.35
CA ARG A 137 6.34 -2.12 2.19
C ARG A 137 6.97 -1.33 1.04
N TRP A 138 6.26 -1.15 -0.07
CA TRP A 138 6.82 -0.64 -1.32
C TRP A 138 6.19 0.66 -1.82
N VAL A 139 4.91 0.85 -1.62
CA VAL A 139 4.23 2.07 -2.06
C VAL A 139 4.38 3.17 -1.01
N PHE A 140 4.00 2.87 0.23
CA PHE A 140 4.01 3.80 1.35
C PHE A 140 5.11 3.42 2.36
N VAL A 141 6.33 3.81 2.05
CA VAL A 141 7.54 3.40 2.80
C VAL A 141 7.61 4.11 4.16
N HIS A 142 8.21 3.47 5.17
CA HIS A 142 8.44 4.08 6.48
C HIS A 142 9.46 5.24 6.37
N PRO A 143 9.28 6.36 7.11
CA PRO A 143 10.18 7.53 7.07
C PRO A 143 11.65 7.18 7.27
N ASP A 144 11.95 6.24 8.17
CA ASP A 144 13.32 5.82 8.50
C ASP A 144 14.11 5.21 7.33
N ARG A 145 13.40 4.77 6.27
CA ARG A 145 14.05 4.21 5.07
C ARG A 145 14.33 5.24 3.99
N VAL A 146 13.77 6.44 4.13
CA VAL A 146 13.90 7.53 3.14
C VAL A 146 14.83 8.61 3.65
N ALA A 147 14.94 8.78 4.97
CA ALA A 147 15.90 9.71 5.55
C ALA A 147 17.33 9.24 5.24
N PRO A 148 18.19 10.07 4.63
CA PRO A 148 19.62 9.78 4.60
C PRO A 148 20.06 9.62 6.06
N GLN A 149 20.75 8.54 6.38
CA GLN A 149 21.40 8.44 7.69
C GLN A 149 22.29 9.68 7.84
N PRO A 150 22.16 10.46 8.92
CA PRO A 150 23.07 11.56 9.14
C PRO A 150 24.47 10.97 9.13
N ALA A 151 25.24 11.37 8.12
CA ALA A 151 26.58 10.87 7.94
C ALA A 151 27.35 11.02 9.26
N SER A 152 27.98 9.95 9.68
CA SER A 152 28.95 9.92 10.78
C SER A 152 30.08 10.95 10.61
N GLU A 153 30.12 11.63 9.47
CA GLU A 153 31.02 12.72 9.11
C GLU A 153 30.93 13.96 10.00
N SER A 154 29.77 14.26 10.57
CA SER A 154 29.66 15.44 11.43
C SER A 154 30.40 15.30 12.78
N ARG A 155 30.72 14.07 13.21
CA ARG A 155 31.51 13.82 14.43
C ARG A 155 33.01 14.05 14.23
N THR A 156 33.56 13.73 13.07
CA THR A 156 34.98 13.91 12.76
C THR A 156 35.34 15.36 12.51
N VAL A 157 34.46 16.12 11.83
CA VAL A 157 34.70 17.55 11.57
C VAL A 157 34.58 18.37 12.87
N ARG A 158 33.66 18.01 13.77
CA ARG A 158 33.51 18.70 15.05
C ARG A 158 34.63 18.36 16.04
N ARG A 159 35.26 17.18 15.92
CA ARG A 159 36.42 16.79 16.73
C ARG A 159 37.68 17.54 16.30
N ARG A 160 37.88 17.73 14.98
CA ARG A 160 39.02 18.52 14.44
C ARG A 160 38.94 19.99 14.78
N ARG A 161 37.75 20.57 14.99
CA ARG A 161 37.59 21.97 15.43
C ARG A 161 37.84 22.19 16.93
N ARG A 162 37.94 21.13 17.71
CA ARG A 162 38.17 21.21 19.16
C ARG A 162 39.61 20.89 19.59
N GLU A 163 40.51 20.54 18.65
CA GLU A 163 41.93 20.47 18.94
C GLU A 163 42.44 21.91 18.99
N PRO A 164 42.85 22.42 20.17
CA PRO A 164 43.49 23.72 20.26
C PRO A 164 44.81 23.66 19.50
N ALA A 165 45.02 24.64 18.61
CA ALA A 165 46.30 24.79 17.94
C ALA A 165 47.42 24.85 18.99
N LEU A 166 48.30 23.88 18.94
CA LEU A 166 49.55 23.91 19.72
C LEU A 166 50.30 25.19 19.36
N VAL A 167 50.27 26.14 20.26
CA VAL A 167 51.10 27.34 20.18
C VAL A 167 52.57 26.91 20.26
N PRO A 168 53.39 27.17 19.27
CA PRO A 168 54.82 26.87 19.36
C PRO A 168 55.45 27.79 20.40
N ASP A 169 56.02 27.21 21.43
CA ASP A 169 56.80 27.86 22.45
C ASP A 169 58.00 28.57 21.82
N ARG A 170 57.96 29.90 21.76
CA ARG A 170 59.15 30.71 21.44
C ARG A 170 59.89 31.00 22.73
N ARG A 171 60.86 30.17 23.06
CA ARG A 171 61.95 30.56 23.95
C ARG A 171 63.25 30.04 23.36
N ALA A 172 64.04 30.94 22.82
CA ALA A 172 65.48 31.12 22.92
C ALA A 172 65.85 32.33 22.09
#